data_3f78c498ff7215a998c56625a23027ee
#
_entry.id   3f78c498ff7215a998c56625a23027ee
#
_cell.length_a   1.000
_cell.length_b   1.000
_cell.length_c   1.000
_cell.angle_alpha   90.00
_cell.angle_beta   90.00
_cell.angle_gamma   90.00
#
_symmetry.space_group_name_H-M   'P 1'
#
loop_
_entity.id
_entity.type
_entity.pdbx_description
1 polymer ?
#
loop_
_entity_poly.entity_id
_entity_poly.type
_entity_poly.pdbx_seq_one_letter_code
_entity_poly.pdbx_strand_id
1 'polypeptide(L)'
;MHRKPQLHVYRRIAIPLTFALLLLLLFVPSAFAASAKQGHLTTVIGPKKHYLAVGDSLAFGFQPDLDFNHGYADDFYSNLKGHGVTSLANMGCPGETSVTFLNGKCPYPYLRKYPYLGSQLNAALTYLKLYAGQVSPVTLDIGANDVDGDINTSNCTINQSKFQQDLATLDYNLAQIILPRLHAALVVNGKVTGDLIVMNYYDPYQNICPNSVSFTETVNQHIASDVGSYGTLVDVFTAFGGSGTPNPNICSYTWMCSIFTDIHATDKGYSVIATTFEQGIGY
;
A
#
# COMPACT_ATOMS: atom_id res chain seq x y z
N MET A 1 -60.99 82.06 -13.58
CA MET A 1 -59.72 81.42 -13.17
C MET A 1 -59.76 79.95 -13.56
N HIS A 2 -59.22 79.66 -14.73
CA HIS A 2 -59.20 78.26 -15.25
C HIS A 2 -57.82 77.64 -15.01
N ARG A 3 -57.73 76.59 -14.26
CA ARG A 3 -56.54 75.70 -14.15
C ARG A 3 -56.67 74.58 -15.17
N LYS A 4 -55.66 74.44 -16.06
CA LYS A 4 -55.52 73.33 -16.99
C LYS A 4 -54.97 72.11 -16.27
N PRO A 5 -55.34 70.87 -16.62
CA PRO A 5 -54.74 69.66 -16.09
C PRO A 5 -53.47 69.33 -16.87
N GLN A 6 -52.42 68.90 -16.17
CA GLN A 6 -51.21 68.37 -16.75
C GLN A 6 -51.38 66.90 -17.05
N LEU A 7 -51.10 66.49 -18.30
CA LEU A 7 -51.01 65.07 -18.72
C LEU A 7 -49.64 64.51 -18.32
N HIS A 8 -49.60 63.47 -17.52
CA HIS A 8 -48.40 62.68 -17.31
C HIS A 8 -48.28 61.57 -18.39
N VAL A 9 -47.25 61.73 -19.22
CA VAL A 9 -46.87 60.74 -20.23
C VAL A 9 -46.05 59.67 -19.58
N TYR A 10 -46.60 58.45 -19.42
CA TYR A 10 -45.85 57.27 -19.04
C TYR A 10 -45.03 56.74 -20.22
N ARG A 11 -43.74 56.98 -20.18
CA ARG A 11 -42.78 56.27 -21.06
C ARG A 11 -42.69 54.81 -20.69
N ARG A 12 -43.23 53.93 -21.49
CA ARG A 12 -42.99 52.48 -21.40
C ARG A 12 -41.61 52.20 -21.88
N ILE A 13 -40.72 51.73 -20.99
CA ILE A 13 -39.39 51.23 -21.32
C ILE A 13 -39.60 49.79 -21.79
N ALA A 14 -39.46 49.55 -23.07
CA ALA A 14 -39.37 48.22 -23.65
C ALA A 14 -37.95 47.71 -23.40
N ILE A 15 -37.80 46.75 -22.49
CA ILE A 15 -36.54 46.00 -22.29
C ILE A 15 -36.48 44.97 -23.41
N PRO A 16 -35.44 44.95 -24.25
CA PRO A 16 -35.38 43.99 -25.35
C PRO A 16 -35.16 42.58 -24.79
N LEU A 17 -35.95 41.65 -25.29
CA LEU A 17 -35.98 40.22 -24.98
C LEU A 17 -34.63 39.48 -25.25
N THR A 18 -33.66 40.18 -25.83
CA THR A 18 -32.34 39.60 -26.20
C THR A 18 -31.37 39.46 -25.05
N PHE A 19 -31.61 40.11 -23.89
CA PHE A 19 -30.73 39.98 -22.71
C PHE A 19 -31.03 38.76 -21.81
N ALA A 20 -32.20 38.17 -21.94
CA ALA A 20 -32.60 37.00 -21.17
C ALA A 20 -32.02 35.68 -21.70
N LEU A 21 -31.61 35.63 -22.97
CA LEU A 21 -31.06 34.41 -23.58
C LEU A 21 -29.55 34.23 -23.34
N LEU A 22 -28.83 35.30 -22.96
CA LEU A 22 -27.37 35.24 -22.74
C LEU A 22 -26.97 34.83 -21.32
N LEU A 23 -27.90 34.87 -20.36
CA LEU A 23 -27.63 34.47 -18.97
C LEU A 23 -27.90 32.97 -18.68
N LEU A 24 -28.54 32.24 -19.59
CA LEU A 24 -28.82 30.82 -19.44
C LEU A 24 -27.67 29.88 -19.90
N LEU A 25 -26.62 30.43 -20.49
CA LEU A 25 -25.48 29.64 -20.99
C LEU A 25 -24.28 29.56 -20.03
N LEU A 26 -24.38 30.12 -18.82
CA LEU A 26 -23.26 30.13 -17.86
C LEU A 26 -23.38 29.09 -16.73
N PHE A 27 -24.43 28.28 -16.68
CA PHE A 27 -24.55 27.15 -15.78
C PHE A 27 -24.42 25.83 -16.55
N VAL A 28 -23.27 25.61 -17.19
CA VAL A 28 -22.85 24.25 -17.51
C VAL A 28 -22.30 23.67 -16.23
N PRO A 29 -22.95 22.67 -15.58
CA PRO A 29 -22.28 21.94 -14.51
C PRO A 29 -21.05 21.30 -15.13
N SER A 30 -19.86 21.72 -14.70
CA SER A 30 -18.63 21.00 -14.96
C SER A 30 -18.78 19.63 -14.31
N ALA A 31 -19.28 18.67 -15.07
CA ALA A 31 -19.13 17.28 -14.71
C ALA A 31 -17.62 17.03 -14.67
N PHE A 32 -17.02 17.10 -13.49
CA PHE A 32 -15.76 16.45 -13.24
C PHE A 32 -16.00 14.97 -13.50
N ALA A 33 -15.74 14.54 -14.73
CA ALA A 33 -15.50 13.14 -15.02
C ALA A 33 -14.28 12.78 -14.18
N ALA A 34 -14.51 12.18 -13.01
CA ALA A 34 -13.48 11.43 -12.34
C ALA A 34 -13.02 10.39 -13.37
N SER A 35 -11.87 10.67 -14.00
CA SER A 35 -11.17 9.69 -14.81
C SER A 35 -10.79 8.58 -13.83
N ALA A 36 -11.62 7.55 -13.75
CA ALA A 36 -11.21 6.31 -13.15
C ALA A 36 -9.93 5.94 -13.90
N LYS A 37 -8.77 6.06 -13.24
CA LYS A 37 -7.53 5.46 -13.71
C LYS A 37 -7.88 4.00 -13.95
N GLN A 38 -8.00 3.63 -15.21
CA GLN A 38 -8.13 2.25 -15.64
C GLN A 38 -6.87 1.58 -15.13
N GLY A 39 -6.99 0.83 -14.02
CA GLY A 39 -5.89 0.05 -13.47
C GLY A 39 -5.36 -0.78 -14.63
N HIS A 40 -4.09 -0.63 -14.92
CA HIS A 40 -3.41 -1.47 -15.90
C HIS A 40 -3.51 -2.89 -15.33
N LEU A 41 -4.40 -3.72 -15.90
CA LEU A 41 -4.49 -5.11 -15.54
C LEU A 41 -3.16 -5.74 -15.96
N THR A 42 -2.23 -5.83 -15.03
CA THR A 42 -1.03 -6.63 -15.21
C THR A 42 -1.50 -8.06 -15.44
N THR A 43 -1.13 -8.65 -16.57
CA THR A 43 -1.48 -10.05 -16.86
C THR A 43 -0.83 -10.91 -15.79
N VAL A 44 -1.64 -11.60 -14.99
CA VAL A 44 -1.16 -12.51 -13.96
C VAL A 44 -0.43 -13.67 -14.63
N ILE A 45 0.80 -13.91 -14.19
CA ILE A 45 1.66 -15.00 -14.70
C ILE A 45 1.27 -16.33 -14.06
N GLY A 46 0.91 -16.30 -12.79
CA GLY A 46 0.57 -17.48 -12.00
C GLY A 46 1.77 -18.08 -11.24
N PRO A 47 1.47 -18.98 -10.28
CA PRO A 47 2.47 -19.61 -9.45
C PRO A 47 3.48 -20.44 -10.26
N LYS A 48 4.73 -20.45 -9.78
CA LYS A 48 5.82 -21.27 -10.32
C LYS A 48 6.49 -22.07 -9.21
N LYS A 49 7.66 -22.66 -9.50
CA LYS A 49 8.33 -23.56 -8.54
C LYS A 49 8.73 -22.87 -7.23
N HIS A 50 9.10 -21.58 -7.30
CA HIS A 50 9.69 -20.87 -6.17
C HIS A 50 8.86 -19.65 -5.83
N TYR A 51 8.55 -19.48 -4.57
CA TYR A 51 8.00 -18.28 -3.97
C TYR A 51 9.13 -17.52 -3.25
N LEU A 52 9.25 -16.22 -3.50
CA LEU A 52 10.19 -15.33 -2.82
C LEU A 52 9.40 -14.30 -2.02
N ALA A 53 9.55 -14.30 -0.70
CA ALA A 53 9.01 -13.27 0.19
C ALA A 53 10.15 -12.35 0.63
N VAL A 54 10.00 -11.05 0.43
CA VAL A 54 10.94 -10.01 0.84
C VAL A 54 10.19 -8.90 1.58
N GLY A 55 10.85 -8.25 2.52
CA GLY A 55 10.24 -7.19 3.31
C GLY A 55 10.73 -7.12 4.74
N ASP A 56 9.87 -6.65 5.62
CA ASP A 56 10.17 -6.39 7.01
C ASP A 56 9.74 -7.54 7.95
N SER A 57 9.25 -7.19 9.15
CA SER A 57 8.78 -8.13 10.15
C SER A 57 7.50 -8.87 9.73
N LEU A 58 6.68 -8.27 8.86
CA LEU A 58 5.47 -8.94 8.37
C LEU A 58 5.83 -10.06 7.39
N ALA A 59 6.77 -9.83 6.45
CA ALA A 59 7.29 -10.90 5.59
C ALA A 59 7.95 -12.00 6.42
N PHE A 60 8.73 -11.62 7.43
CA PHE A 60 9.32 -12.59 8.34
C PHE A 60 8.27 -13.43 9.07
N GLY A 61 7.12 -12.84 9.42
CA GLY A 61 6.10 -13.46 10.27
C GLY A 61 6.41 -13.28 11.76
N PHE A 62 6.81 -12.05 12.16
CA PHE A 62 7.13 -11.78 13.56
C PHE A 62 5.88 -11.78 14.44
N GLN A 63 5.97 -12.45 15.60
CA GLN A 63 4.97 -12.42 16.66
C GLN A 63 5.68 -12.29 18.02
N PRO A 64 5.12 -11.54 18.99
CA PRO A 64 5.77 -11.29 20.28
C PRO A 64 5.79 -12.53 21.20
N ASP A 65 5.01 -13.56 20.92
CA ASP A 65 5.03 -14.86 21.60
C ASP A 65 6.12 -15.81 21.08
N LEU A 66 6.90 -15.34 20.08
CA LEU A 66 7.99 -16.07 19.43
C LEU A 66 7.55 -17.26 18.55
N ASP A 67 6.27 -17.38 18.21
CA ASP A 67 5.84 -18.25 17.13
C ASP A 67 6.05 -17.56 15.79
N PHE A 68 7.08 -17.95 15.08
CA PHE A 68 7.45 -17.38 13.78
C PHE A 68 7.04 -18.27 12.60
N ASN A 69 6.23 -19.32 12.82
CA ASN A 69 5.88 -20.29 11.78
C ASN A 69 4.54 -19.99 11.09
N HIS A 70 3.82 -18.99 11.57
CA HIS A 70 2.50 -18.60 11.10
C HIS A 70 2.47 -17.16 10.53
N GLY A 71 3.54 -16.75 9.83
CA GLY A 71 3.56 -15.50 9.08
C GLY A 71 2.76 -15.59 7.77
N TYR A 72 2.34 -14.46 7.21
CA TYR A 72 1.59 -14.48 5.94
C TYR A 72 2.32 -15.21 4.81
N ALA A 73 3.65 -15.09 4.76
CA ALA A 73 4.45 -15.76 3.75
C ALA A 73 4.41 -17.29 3.90
N ASP A 74 4.34 -17.78 5.14
CA ASP A 74 4.24 -19.22 5.44
C ASP A 74 2.84 -19.75 5.06
N ASP A 75 1.77 -19.01 5.43
CA ASP A 75 0.38 -19.35 5.12
C ASP A 75 0.14 -19.32 3.61
N PHE A 76 0.56 -18.26 2.94
CA PHE A 76 0.44 -18.12 1.49
C PHE A 76 1.22 -19.23 0.77
N TYR A 77 2.45 -19.55 1.22
CA TYR A 77 3.20 -20.69 0.68
C TYR A 77 2.44 -22.02 0.84
N SER A 78 1.81 -22.23 2.01
CA SER A 78 1.04 -23.45 2.25
C SER A 78 -0.08 -23.63 1.21
N ASN A 79 -0.76 -22.55 0.85
CA ASN A 79 -1.82 -22.56 -0.16
C ASN A 79 -1.24 -22.75 -1.57
N LEU A 80 -0.13 -22.07 -1.87
CA LEU A 80 0.56 -22.18 -3.16
C LEU A 80 1.12 -23.57 -3.48
N LYS A 81 1.33 -24.43 -2.48
CA LYS A 81 1.73 -25.84 -2.72
C LYS A 81 0.71 -26.57 -3.60
N GLY A 82 -0.57 -26.28 -3.43
CA GLY A 82 -1.65 -26.82 -4.28
C GLY A 82 -1.54 -26.39 -5.76
N HIS A 83 -0.80 -25.33 -6.03
CA HIS A 83 -0.55 -24.75 -7.35
C HIS A 83 0.86 -25.06 -7.89
N GLY A 84 1.58 -26.00 -7.29
CA GLY A 84 2.88 -26.49 -7.78
C GLY A 84 4.10 -25.71 -7.28
N VAL A 85 3.94 -24.79 -6.31
CA VAL A 85 5.09 -24.15 -5.65
C VAL A 85 5.74 -25.15 -4.69
N THR A 86 7.06 -25.32 -4.82
CA THR A 86 7.81 -26.35 -4.11
C THR A 86 8.77 -25.80 -3.07
N SER A 87 9.02 -24.49 -3.07
CA SER A 87 9.87 -23.84 -2.07
C SER A 87 9.48 -22.38 -1.80
N LEU A 88 9.71 -21.97 -0.57
CA LEU A 88 9.67 -20.58 -0.11
C LEU A 88 11.08 -20.12 0.26
N ALA A 89 11.50 -18.97 -0.26
CA ALA A 89 12.64 -18.21 0.24
C ALA A 89 12.11 -16.99 0.98
N ASN A 90 11.94 -17.08 2.30
CA ASN A 90 11.52 -15.96 3.13
C ASN A 90 12.75 -15.18 3.59
N MET A 91 13.01 -14.04 2.94
CA MET A 91 14.13 -13.14 3.24
C MET A 91 13.75 -11.98 4.17
N GLY A 92 12.51 -11.93 4.65
CA GLY A 92 12.03 -10.88 5.55
C GLY A 92 12.94 -10.66 6.75
N CYS A 93 13.11 -9.40 7.13
CA CYS A 93 13.93 -9.01 8.28
C CYS A 93 13.16 -8.06 9.20
N PRO A 94 12.89 -8.44 10.46
CA PRO A 94 12.23 -7.54 11.40
C PRO A 94 12.93 -6.18 11.52
N GLY A 95 12.16 -5.09 11.46
CA GLY A 95 12.66 -3.73 11.54
C GLY A 95 13.30 -3.20 10.24
N GLU A 96 13.23 -3.92 9.14
CA GLU A 96 13.78 -3.47 7.85
C GLU A 96 13.05 -2.21 7.37
N THR A 97 13.81 -1.19 6.99
CA THR A 97 13.36 0.00 6.29
C THR A 97 13.73 -0.09 4.80
N SER A 98 13.17 0.76 3.95
CA SER A 98 13.59 0.85 2.55
C SER A 98 15.09 1.14 2.42
N VAL A 99 15.66 1.92 3.35
CA VAL A 99 17.09 2.26 3.40
C VAL A 99 17.93 1.03 3.76
N THR A 100 17.55 0.27 4.81
CA THR A 100 18.33 -0.91 5.22
C THR A 100 18.18 -2.06 4.25
N PHE A 101 17.03 -2.18 3.58
CA PHE A 101 16.77 -3.09 2.48
C PHE A 101 17.78 -2.92 1.32
N LEU A 102 18.19 -1.68 1.07
CA LEU A 102 19.21 -1.33 0.05
C LEU A 102 20.63 -1.50 0.56
N ASN A 103 20.89 -1.16 1.84
CA ASN A 103 22.25 -1.01 2.37
C ASN A 103 22.76 -2.24 3.13
N GLY A 104 21.91 -3.25 3.40
CA GLY A 104 22.32 -4.49 4.07
C GLY A 104 22.48 -4.37 5.58
N LYS A 105 21.84 -3.41 6.20
CA LYS A 105 21.85 -3.18 7.66
C LYS A 105 20.56 -3.66 8.32
N CYS A 106 20.09 -4.87 7.95
CA CYS A 106 18.95 -5.50 8.63
C CYS A 106 19.15 -5.45 10.16
N PRO A 107 18.19 -4.90 10.95
CA PRO A 107 18.35 -4.75 12.40
C PRO A 107 18.50 -6.07 13.16
N TYR A 108 17.82 -7.13 12.70
CA TYR A 108 17.82 -8.45 13.35
C TYR A 108 18.28 -9.56 12.39
N PRO A 109 19.53 -9.54 11.90
CA PRO A 109 20.00 -10.44 10.85
C PRO A 109 20.01 -11.92 11.27
N TYR A 110 20.05 -12.20 12.58
CA TYR A 110 20.05 -13.55 13.15
C TYR A 110 18.66 -14.21 13.15
N LEU A 111 17.58 -13.43 12.92
CA LEU A 111 16.23 -13.96 12.81
C LEU A 111 15.86 -14.41 11.40
N ARG A 112 16.65 -14.07 10.37
CA ARG A 112 16.33 -14.40 8.98
C ARG A 112 16.06 -15.87 8.77
N LYS A 113 14.90 -16.22 8.19
CA LYS A 113 14.54 -17.59 7.84
C LYS A 113 15.34 -18.09 6.63
N TYR A 114 15.63 -17.22 5.67
CA TYR A 114 16.51 -17.51 4.54
C TYR A 114 17.85 -16.81 4.74
N PRO A 115 18.97 -17.54 4.82
CA PRO A 115 20.28 -16.92 5.08
C PRO A 115 20.80 -16.16 3.85
N TYR A 116 21.21 -14.90 4.04
CA TYR A 116 21.88 -14.11 3.02
C TYR A 116 22.87 -13.12 3.66
N LEU A 117 23.82 -12.65 2.86
CA LEU A 117 24.79 -11.62 3.24
C LEU A 117 24.49 -10.32 2.48
N GLY A 118 24.82 -9.18 3.09
CA GLY A 118 24.62 -7.87 2.49
C GLY A 118 23.15 -7.44 2.50
N SER A 119 22.73 -6.70 1.49
CA SER A 119 21.38 -6.14 1.41
C SER A 119 20.35 -7.18 0.97
N GLN A 120 19.13 -7.03 1.50
CA GLN A 120 18.02 -7.90 1.13
C GLN A 120 17.71 -7.82 -0.37
N LEU A 121 17.78 -6.60 -0.96
CA LEU A 121 17.60 -6.43 -2.40
C LEU A 121 18.61 -7.24 -3.21
N ASN A 122 19.90 -7.17 -2.87
CA ASN A 122 20.91 -7.92 -3.63
C ASN A 122 20.74 -9.44 -3.48
N ALA A 123 20.32 -9.90 -2.30
CA ALA A 123 19.99 -11.30 -2.08
C ALA A 123 18.80 -11.74 -2.96
N ALA A 124 17.73 -10.96 -2.98
CA ALA A 124 16.55 -11.20 -3.81
C ALA A 124 16.92 -11.25 -5.31
N LEU A 125 17.69 -10.29 -5.79
CA LEU A 125 18.15 -10.25 -7.19
C LEU A 125 19.03 -11.44 -7.54
N THR A 126 19.88 -11.88 -6.61
CA THR A 126 20.71 -13.08 -6.79
C THR A 126 19.84 -14.33 -6.89
N TYR A 127 18.82 -14.44 -6.03
CA TYR A 127 17.86 -15.55 -6.06
C TYR A 127 17.07 -15.58 -7.37
N LEU A 128 16.53 -14.43 -7.80
CA LEU A 128 15.79 -14.29 -9.06
C LEU A 128 16.64 -14.65 -10.27
N LYS A 129 17.92 -14.28 -10.26
CA LYS A 129 18.87 -14.67 -11.30
C LYS A 129 19.17 -16.16 -11.30
N LEU A 130 19.36 -16.77 -10.12
CA LEU A 130 19.64 -18.20 -9.98
C LEU A 130 18.48 -19.07 -10.49
N TYR A 131 17.26 -18.66 -10.20
CA TYR A 131 16.02 -19.36 -10.59
C TYR A 131 15.26 -18.62 -11.69
N ALA A 132 15.99 -18.02 -12.64
CA ALA A 132 15.38 -17.20 -13.70
C ALA A 132 14.22 -17.90 -14.40
N GLY A 133 13.07 -17.22 -14.44
CA GLY A 133 11.83 -17.74 -15.04
C GLY A 133 11.09 -18.79 -14.21
N GLN A 134 11.56 -19.11 -13.00
CA GLN A 134 10.98 -20.15 -12.12
C GLN A 134 10.43 -19.58 -10.80
N VAL A 135 10.54 -18.26 -10.57
CA VAL A 135 10.07 -17.59 -9.35
C VAL A 135 8.77 -16.84 -9.66
N SER A 136 7.70 -17.21 -8.99
CA SER A 136 6.40 -16.54 -8.92
C SER A 136 5.56 -17.19 -7.83
N PRO A 137 4.97 -16.40 -6.92
CA PRO A 137 5.07 -14.95 -6.80
C PRO A 137 6.38 -14.45 -6.15
N VAL A 138 6.60 -13.14 -6.25
CA VAL A 138 7.49 -12.36 -5.37
C VAL A 138 6.59 -11.43 -4.57
N THR A 139 6.57 -11.55 -3.23
CA THR A 139 5.84 -10.62 -2.37
C THR A 139 6.78 -9.62 -1.70
N LEU A 140 6.31 -8.38 -1.54
CA LEU A 140 7.05 -7.30 -0.89
C LEU A 140 6.14 -6.55 0.08
N ASP A 141 6.60 -6.40 1.31
CA ASP A 141 6.11 -5.47 2.32
C ASP A 141 7.29 -4.65 2.84
N ILE A 142 7.32 -3.36 2.58
CA ILE A 142 8.38 -2.45 3.01
C ILE A 142 7.84 -1.01 3.06
N GLY A 143 8.22 -0.25 4.10
CA GLY A 143 7.88 1.15 4.25
C GLY A 143 7.30 1.53 5.60
N ALA A 144 6.64 0.62 6.33
CA ALA A 144 6.11 0.92 7.66
C ALA A 144 7.21 1.41 8.60
N ASN A 145 8.34 0.71 8.67
CA ASN A 145 9.46 1.08 9.53
C ASN A 145 10.17 2.37 9.11
N ASP A 146 10.00 2.84 7.89
CA ASP A 146 10.55 4.12 7.44
C ASP A 146 9.89 5.29 8.18
N VAL A 147 8.59 5.18 8.51
CA VAL A 147 7.75 6.26 9.02
C VAL A 147 7.17 6.01 10.42
N ASP A 148 7.22 4.78 10.96
CA ASP A 148 6.60 4.42 12.24
C ASP A 148 7.09 5.32 13.40
N GLY A 149 8.37 5.69 13.39
CA GLY A 149 8.95 6.61 14.39
C GLY A 149 8.48 8.07 14.32
N ASP A 150 7.62 8.44 13.36
CA ASP A 150 7.13 9.80 13.17
C ASP A 150 5.82 10.07 13.90
N ILE A 151 5.14 9.03 14.35
CA ILE A 151 3.98 9.10 15.23
C ILE A 151 4.37 8.78 16.67
N ASN A 152 4.01 9.66 17.59
CA ASN A 152 4.15 9.42 19.03
C ASN A 152 2.80 8.92 19.57
N THR A 153 2.68 7.63 19.79
CA THR A 153 1.45 6.99 20.26
C THR A 153 1.06 7.32 21.69
N SER A 154 1.99 7.87 22.52
CA SER A 154 1.69 8.28 23.89
C SER A 154 0.83 9.55 23.97
N ASN A 155 0.88 10.40 22.97
CA ASN A 155 0.13 11.65 22.88
C ASN A 155 -0.52 11.89 21.51
N CYS A 156 -0.44 10.91 20.63
CA CYS A 156 -1.00 10.93 19.28
C CYS A 156 -0.52 12.11 18.41
N THR A 157 0.73 12.56 18.61
CA THR A 157 1.31 13.60 17.77
C THR A 157 2.13 13.04 16.64
N ILE A 158 2.06 13.69 15.46
CA ILE A 158 2.83 13.32 14.27
C ILE A 158 3.88 14.41 14.04
N ASN A 159 5.14 14.02 13.90
CA ASN A 159 6.21 14.90 13.45
C ASN A 159 6.12 15.09 11.93
N GLN A 160 5.29 16.05 11.49
CA GLN A 160 4.99 16.27 10.08
C GLN A 160 6.24 16.54 9.22
N SER A 161 7.23 17.27 9.75
CA SER A 161 8.45 17.58 9.00
C SER A 161 9.29 16.32 8.74
N LYS A 162 9.44 15.48 9.77
CA LYS A 162 10.17 14.21 9.64
C LYS A 162 9.42 13.23 8.75
N PHE A 163 8.11 13.11 8.93
CA PHE A 163 7.24 12.26 8.13
C PHE A 163 7.35 12.56 6.63
N GLN A 164 7.32 13.84 6.24
CA GLN A 164 7.49 14.22 4.83
C GLN A 164 8.88 13.86 4.27
N GLN A 165 9.93 13.93 5.08
CA GLN A 165 11.29 13.57 4.67
C GLN A 165 11.45 12.06 4.50
N ASP A 166 10.92 11.29 5.46
CA ASP A 166 11.00 9.83 5.45
C ASP A 166 10.14 9.24 4.33
N LEU A 167 8.95 9.81 4.12
CA LEU A 167 8.07 9.44 3.02
C LEU A 167 8.72 9.71 1.65
N ALA A 168 9.36 10.87 1.46
CA ALA A 168 10.09 11.16 0.23
C ALA A 168 11.28 10.21 0.01
N THR A 169 11.92 9.75 1.09
CA THR A 169 12.99 8.76 1.02
C THR A 169 12.45 7.39 0.63
N LEU A 170 11.31 6.99 1.22
CA LEU A 170 10.61 5.76 0.88
C LEU A 170 10.22 5.74 -0.60
N ASP A 171 9.56 6.81 -1.09
CA ASP A 171 9.16 6.95 -2.50
C ASP A 171 10.35 6.79 -3.44
N TYR A 172 11.45 7.51 -3.15
CA TYR A 172 12.65 7.39 -3.98
C TYR A 172 13.18 5.95 -4.01
N ASN A 173 13.28 5.31 -2.84
CA ASN A 173 13.80 3.95 -2.73
C ASN A 173 12.88 2.92 -3.42
N LEU A 174 11.57 3.04 -3.24
CA LEU A 174 10.59 2.15 -3.86
C LEU A 174 10.52 2.38 -5.38
N ALA A 175 10.15 3.58 -5.80
CA ALA A 175 9.83 3.85 -7.21
C ALA A 175 11.06 3.90 -8.12
N GLN A 176 12.24 4.30 -7.59
CA GLN A 176 13.43 4.47 -8.43
C GLN A 176 14.42 3.30 -8.32
N ILE A 177 14.36 2.49 -7.27
CA ILE A 177 15.39 1.46 -7.04
C ILE A 177 14.78 0.08 -6.85
N ILE A 178 13.94 -0.13 -5.83
CA ILE A 178 13.51 -1.47 -5.39
C ILE A 178 12.61 -2.10 -6.45
N LEU A 179 11.49 -1.46 -6.75
CA LEU A 179 10.49 -2.00 -7.67
C LEU A 179 11.02 -2.17 -9.10
N PRO A 180 11.72 -1.17 -9.69
CA PRO A 180 12.32 -1.34 -11.02
C PRO A 180 13.29 -2.52 -11.10
N ARG A 181 14.14 -2.72 -10.05
CA ARG A 181 15.13 -3.79 -10.05
C ARG A 181 14.52 -5.17 -9.85
N LEU A 182 13.53 -5.30 -8.95
CA LEU A 182 12.80 -6.55 -8.77
C LEU A 182 12.02 -6.92 -10.04
N HIS A 183 11.30 -5.95 -10.62
CA HIS A 183 10.57 -6.16 -11.87
C HIS A 183 11.52 -6.56 -13.02
N ALA A 184 12.62 -5.86 -13.20
CA ALA A 184 13.60 -6.18 -14.23
C ALA A 184 14.22 -7.58 -14.04
N ALA A 185 14.42 -8.03 -12.82
CA ALA A 185 14.93 -9.37 -12.51
C ALA A 185 13.92 -10.49 -12.83
N LEU A 186 12.63 -10.15 -12.93
CA LEU A 186 11.57 -11.06 -13.37
C LEU A 186 11.43 -11.13 -14.89
N VAL A 187 12.17 -10.31 -15.64
CA VAL A 187 12.14 -10.33 -17.11
C VAL A 187 13.18 -11.29 -17.64
N VAL A 188 12.75 -12.33 -18.34
CA VAL A 188 13.62 -13.31 -19.00
C VAL A 188 13.31 -13.33 -20.50
N ASN A 189 14.31 -13.15 -21.34
CA ASN A 189 14.19 -13.08 -22.79
C ASN A 189 13.10 -12.07 -23.24
N GLY A 190 13.06 -10.90 -22.58
CA GLY A 190 12.13 -9.82 -22.89
C GLY A 190 10.68 -10.05 -22.46
N LYS A 191 10.41 -11.08 -21.65
CA LYS A 191 9.06 -11.38 -21.13
C LYS A 191 9.07 -11.39 -19.61
N VAL A 192 8.06 -10.78 -19.00
CA VAL A 192 7.81 -10.91 -17.55
C VAL A 192 7.46 -12.38 -17.25
N THR A 193 8.14 -12.95 -16.28
CA THR A 193 8.05 -14.39 -15.96
C THR A 193 7.57 -14.68 -14.55
N GLY A 194 7.19 -13.70 -13.76
CA GLY A 194 6.68 -13.88 -12.40
C GLY A 194 5.92 -12.65 -11.94
N ASP A 195 5.02 -12.83 -11.01
CA ASP A 195 4.22 -11.78 -10.42
C ASP A 195 4.98 -11.12 -9.27
N LEU A 196 5.08 -9.78 -9.31
CA LEU A 196 5.54 -8.95 -8.19
C LEU A 196 4.30 -8.37 -7.51
N ILE A 197 4.11 -8.71 -6.24
CA ILE A 197 2.93 -8.35 -5.46
C ILE A 197 3.39 -7.57 -4.24
N VAL A 198 2.86 -6.37 -4.08
CA VAL A 198 3.19 -5.46 -2.98
C VAL A 198 1.95 -5.25 -2.15
N MET A 199 2.06 -5.28 -0.83
CA MET A 199 0.96 -4.93 0.05
C MET A 199 1.09 -3.49 0.58
N ASN A 200 -0.05 -2.88 0.88
CA ASN A 200 -0.15 -1.73 1.77
C ASN A 200 -0.30 -2.18 3.23
N TYR A 201 -0.36 -1.24 4.18
CA TYR A 201 -0.34 -1.54 5.60
C TYR A 201 -1.68 -1.24 6.27
N TYR A 202 -2.05 -2.09 7.26
CA TYR A 202 -3.09 -1.77 8.24
C TYR A 202 -2.58 -0.71 9.24
N ASP A 203 -3.49 -0.06 9.95
CA ASP A 203 -3.17 0.89 11.01
C ASP A 203 -3.33 0.23 12.38
N PRO A 204 -2.24 -0.18 13.06
CA PRO A 204 -2.36 -0.81 14.37
C PRO A 204 -2.79 0.18 15.46
N TYR A 205 -2.60 1.49 15.25
CA TYR A 205 -2.80 2.52 16.26
C TYR A 205 -4.18 3.17 16.23
N GLN A 206 -5.00 2.93 15.22
CA GLN A 206 -6.23 3.69 14.98
C GLN A 206 -7.23 3.70 16.16
N ASN A 207 -7.23 2.66 17.00
CA ASN A 207 -8.10 2.60 18.18
C ASN A 207 -7.57 3.43 19.37
N ILE A 208 -6.28 3.70 19.43
CA ILE A 208 -5.64 4.50 20.49
C ILE A 208 -5.32 5.91 20.03
N CYS A 209 -5.01 6.07 18.75
CA CYS A 209 -4.69 7.34 18.10
C CYS A 209 -5.48 7.50 16.80
N PRO A 210 -6.74 7.95 16.83
CA PRO A 210 -7.58 8.01 15.62
C PRO A 210 -7.01 8.85 14.47
N ASN A 211 -6.09 9.78 14.76
CA ASN A 211 -5.39 10.56 13.74
C ASN A 211 -4.29 9.76 13.01
N SER A 212 -3.93 8.56 13.47
CA SER A 212 -3.02 7.67 12.74
C SER A 212 -3.64 7.16 11.45
N VAL A 213 -4.97 7.13 11.35
CA VAL A 213 -5.66 6.70 10.12
C VAL A 213 -5.22 7.52 8.92
N SER A 214 -5.27 8.85 9.01
CA SER A 214 -4.84 9.72 7.90
C SER A 214 -3.34 9.62 7.60
N PHE A 215 -2.54 9.34 8.62
CA PHE A 215 -1.11 9.06 8.47
C PHE A 215 -0.89 7.77 7.66
N THR A 216 -1.53 6.67 8.04
CA THR A 216 -1.42 5.37 7.34
C THR A 216 -2.02 5.43 5.94
N GLU A 217 -3.17 6.09 5.75
CA GLU A 217 -3.76 6.30 4.41
C GLU A 217 -2.79 7.07 3.48
N THR A 218 -2.07 8.07 4.01
CA THR A 218 -1.05 8.79 3.23
C THR A 218 0.07 7.86 2.79
N VAL A 219 0.65 7.08 3.72
CA VAL A 219 1.70 6.09 3.39
C VAL A 219 1.20 5.11 2.32
N ASN A 220 0.00 4.59 2.49
CA ASN A 220 -0.60 3.62 1.57
C ASN A 220 -0.85 4.20 0.17
N GLN A 221 -1.23 5.49 0.08
CA GLN A 221 -1.37 6.20 -1.21
C GLN A 221 -0.02 6.34 -1.92
N HIS A 222 1.05 6.63 -1.20
CA HIS A 222 2.40 6.71 -1.74
C HIS A 222 2.87 5.34 -2.24
N ILE A 223 2.75 4.29 -1.43
CA ILE A 223 3.07 2.91 -1.85
C ILE A 223 2.27 2.53 -3.11
N ALA A 224 0.97 2.83 -3.16
CA ALA A 224 0.13 2.55 -4.32
C ALA A 224 0.61 3.29 -5.58
N SER A 225 1.04 4.54 -5.42
CA SER A 225 1.60 5.34 -6.52
C SER A 225 2.92 4.76 -7.03
N ASP A 226 3.79 4.32 -6.12
CA ASP A 226 5.11 3.80 -6.43
C ASP A 226 5.05 2.43 -7.11
N VAL A 227 4.14 1.57 -6.67
CA VAL A 227 3.91 0.25 -7.30
C VAL A 227 3.56 0.42 -8.78
N GLY A 228 2.68 1.36 -9.12
CA GLY A 228 2.40 1.78 -10.48
C GLY A 228 2.22 0.62 -11.45
N SER A 229 3.14 0.51 -12.43
CA SER A 229 3.15 -0.56 -13.44
C SER A 229 4.13 -1.69 -13.15
N TYR A 230 4.86 -1.62 -12.03
CA TYR A 230 5.88 -2.63 -11.70
C TYR A 230 5.30 -3.93 -11.14
N GLY A 231 4.14 -3.85 -10.49
CA GLY A 231 3.53 -4.99 -9.81
C GLY A 231 2.04 -4.81 -9.56
N THR A 232 1.49 -5.69 -8.74
CA THR A 232 0.11 -5.62 -8.26
C THR A 232 0.12 -5.20 -6.79
N LEU A 233 -0.67 -4.19 -6.45
CA LEU A 233 -0.90 -3.82 -5.05
C LEU A 233 -2.05 -4.64 -4.49
N VAL A 234 -1.89 -5.19 -3.29
CA VAL A 234 -2.97 -5.81 -2.50
C VAL A 234 -3.30 -4.94 -1.29
N ASP A 235 -4.60 -4.82 -1.00
CA ASP A 235 -5.12 -3.86 -0.03
C ASP A 235 -5.37 -4.51 1.34
N VAL A 236 -4.29 -4.65 2.11
CA VAL A 236 -4.34 -5.16 3.48
C VAL A 236 -5.02 -4.17 4.43
N PHE A 237 -4.93 -2.86 4.16
CA PHE A 237 -5.61 -1.85 4.96
C PHE A 237 -7.12 -2.10 5.00
N THR A 238 -7.74 -2.27 3.84
CA THR A 238 -9.19 -2.59 3.75
C THR A 238 -9.49 -3.96 4.34
N ALA A 239 -8.64 -4.97 4.14
CA ALA A 239 -8.84 -6.31 4.70
C ALA A 239 -8.84 -6.32 6.23
N PHE A 240 -8.10 -5.39 6.86
CA PHE A 240 -8.11 -5.19 8.31
C PHE A 240 -9.26 -4.29 8.82
N GLY A 241 -10.14 -3.81 7.94
CA GLY A 241 -11.30 -2.99 8.29
C GLY A 241 -11.20 -1.52 7.88
N GLY A 242 -10.09 -1.11 7.24
CA GLY A 242 -9.92 0.24 6.69
C GLY A 242 -9.91 1.34 7.76
N SER A 243 -10.45 2.51 7.41
CA SER A 243 -10.39 3.73 8.23
C SER A 243 -11.42 3.82 9.35
N GLY A 244 -12.29 2.81 9.52
CA GLY A 244 -13.33 2.82 10.57
C GLY A 244 -12.75 2.87 11.98
N THR A 245 -13.17 3.84 12.80
CA THR A 245 -12.69 4.00 14.18
C THR A 245 -13.87 4.11 15.13
N PRO A 246 -13.99 3.24 16.18
CA PRO A 246 -13.09 2.13 16.50
C PRO A 246 -13.18 0.97 15.50
N ASN A 247 -12.04 0.31 15.25
CA ASN A 247 -11.95 -0.86 14.39
C ASN A 247 -11.76 -2.13 15.24
N PRO A 248 -12.79 -3.01 15.34
CA PRO A 248 -12.71 -4.22 16.16
C PRO A 248 -11.70 -5.25 15.62
N ASN A 249 -11.37 -5.18 14.32
CA ASN A 249 -10.44 -6.10 13.70
C ASN A 249 -9.00 -5.90 14.21
N ILE A 250 -8.62 -4.68 14.60
CA ILE A 250 -7.28 -4.43 15.15
C ILE A 250 -7.02 -5.32 16.37
N CYS A 251 -7.97 -5.43 17.30
CA CYS A 251 -7.81 -6.34 18.44
C CYS A 251 -7.84 -7.83 18.08
N SER A 252 -8.48 -8.17 16.96
CA SER A 252 -8.61 -9.58 16.54
C SER A 252 -7.45 -10.05 15.67
N TYR A 253 -6.85 -9.12 14.90
CA TYR A 253 -5.86 -9.42 13.88
C TYR A 253 -4.44 -8.97 14.26
N THR A 254 -4.30 -8.19 15.36
CA THR A 254 -3.00 -7.76 15.86
C THR A 254 -2.86 -8.06 17.34
N TRP A 255 -1.62 -8.02 17.82
CA TRP A 255 -1.30 -8.16 19.24
C TRP A 255 -1.51 -6.87 20.05
N MET A 256 -2.06 -5.80 19.43
CA MET A 256 -2.26 -4.49 20.09
C MET A 256 -3.12 -4.56 21.35
N CYS A 257 -4.13 -5.41 21.39
CA CYS A 257 -5.04 -5.55 22.53
C CYS A 257 -4.63 -6.68 23.48
N SER A 258 -3.47 -7.29 23.29
CA SER A 258 -2.92 -8.31 24.15
C SER A 258 -2.06 -7.68 25.27
N ILE A 259 -1.55 -8.54 26.16
CA ILE A 259 -0.57 -8.12 27.19
C ILE A 259 0.75 -7.62 26.59
N PHE A 260 1.04 -7.95 25.34
CA PHE A 260 2.25 -7.53 24.64
C PHE A 260 2.12 -6.11 24.08
N THR A 261 0.90 -5.65 23.80
CA THR A 261 0.62 -4.35 23.16
C THR A 261 1.53 -4.12 21.94
N ASP A 262 1.52 -5.09 21.03
CA ASP A 262 2.44 -5.18 19.90
C ASP A 262 1.71 -4.98 18.56
N ILE A 263 2.35 -4.29 17.62
CA ILE A 263 1.75 -3.88 16.34
C ILE A 263 1.58 -5.03 15.34
N HIS A 264 2.29 -6.13 15.53
CA HIS A 264 2.33 -7.22 14.57
C HIS A 264 1.01 -8.00 14.54
N ALA A 265 0.79 -8.68 13.42
CA ALA A 265 -0.38 -9.51 13.23
C ALA A 265 -0.32 -10.77 14.11
N THR A 266 -1.50 -11.22 14.58
CA THR A 266 -1.70 -12.56 15.13
C THR A 266 -1.74 -13.59 14.00
N ASP A 267 -1.73 -14.90 14.31
CA ASP A 267 -1.97 -15.96 13.30
C ASP A 267 -3.18 -15.65 12.42
N LYS A 268 -4.28 -15.20 13.05
CA LYS A 268 -5.48 -14.84 12.32
C LYS A 268 -5.25 -13.64 11.40
N GLY A 269 -4.51 -12.62 11.86
CA GLY A 269 -4.16 -11.46 11.04
C GLY A 269 -3.27 -11.84 9.87
N TYR A 270 -2.27 -12.68 10.09
CA TYR A 270 -1.41 -13.20 9.03
C TYR A 270 -2.18 -14.02 8.00
N SER A 271 -3.13 -14.84 8.44
CA SER A 271 -4.02 -15.59 7.55
C SER A 271 -4.91 -14.66 6.69
N VAL A 272 -5.36 -13.52 7.25
CA VAL A 272 -6.07 -12.46 6.49
C VAL A 272 -5.15 -11.83 5.45
N ILE A 273 -3.90 -11.53 5.80
CA ILE A 273 -2.91 -10.99 4.84
C ILE A 273 -2.67 -12.00 3.72
N ALA A 274 -2.42 -13.27 4.03
CA ALA A 274 -2.21 -14.33 3.04
C ALA A 274 -3.40 -14.45 2.07
N THR A 275 -4.63 -14.47 2.60
CA THR A 275 -5.86 -14.48 1.80
C THR A 275 -5.98 -13.25 0.90
N THR A 276 -5.54 -12.08 1.38
CA THR A 276 -5.55 -10.85 0.59
C THR A 276 -4.59 -10.95 -0.59
N PHE A 277 -3.43 -11.56 -0.41
CA PHE A 277 -2.50 -11.85 -1.51
C PHE A 277 -3.14 -12.79 -2.55
N GLU A 278 -3.79 -13.87 -2.13
CA GLU A 278 -4.46 -14.83 -3.03
C GLU A 278 -5.56 -14.16 -3.85
N GLN A 279 -6.45 -13.44 -3.19
CA GLN A 279 -7.59 -12.77 -3.83
C GLN A 279 -7.15 -11.65 -4.77
N GLY A 280 -6.11 -10.92 -4.41
CA GLY A 280 -5.61 -9.78 -5.19
C GLY A 280 -5.05 -10.16 -6.55
N ILE A 281 -4.63 -11.41 -6.73
CA ILE A 281 -4.04 -11.94 -7.97
C ILE A 281 -4.80 -13.13 -8.54
N GLY A 282 -5.82 -13.63 -7.85
CA GLY A 282 -6.68 -14.71 -8.35
C GLY A 282 -5.99 -16.08 -8.42
N TYR A 283 -5.12 -16.38 -7.46
CA TYR A 283 -4.47 -17.71 -7.32
C TYR A 283 -5.39 -18.71 -6.64
#